data_1db603ccf5c31bd11ba05cd62bba3122
#
_entry.id   1db603ccf5c31bd11ba05cd62bba3122
#
_cell.length_a   1.000
_cell.length_b   1.000
_cell.length_c   1.000
_cell.angle_alpha   90.00
_cell.angle_beta   90.00
_cell.angle_gamma   90.00
#
_symmetry.space_group_name_H-M   'P 1'
#
loop_
_entity.id
_entity.type
_entity.pdbx_description
1 polymer ?
#
loop_
_entity_poly.entity_id
_entity_poly.type
_entity_poly.pdbx_seq_one_letter_code
_entity_poly.pdbx_strand_id
1 'polypeptide(L)'
;MKLCKIDGCSRTATVKGMCNKHYLHDRRYGTPYTHTTPYGTLKEYPMEWNSYRSMKNRCLCKTDKNYPRWGGKGIKICDKWLGPDGFCNFLNDMGRRPEGTTLDRINNSLGYSPENCRWADIWQQRANTDRMNGRAPGVYQEKRSGSWVANITVKDKGIRKTRTFKTKEDAVAQRKQWEREFLVSFCKEDKEA
;
A
#
# COMPACT_ATOMS: atom_id res chain seq x y z
N MET A 1 -1.86 -38.84 24.99
CA MET A 1 -2.20 -38.10 23.74
C MET A 1 -1.01 -37.27 23.34
N LYS A 2 -0.63 -37.24 22.04
CA LYS A 2 0.49 -36.42 21.56
C LYS A 2 0.01 -34.97 21.39
N LEU A 3 0.81 -34.01 21.85
CA LEU A 3 0.54 -32.59 21.64
C LEU A 3 0.92 -32.14 20.23
N CYS A 4 0.34 -31.03 19.77
CA CYS A 4 0.67 -30.43 18.52
C CYS A 4 2.16 -30.05 18.48
N LYS A 5 2.85 -30.39 17.37
CA LYS A 5 4.30 -30.11 17.19
C LYS A 5 4.67 -28.65 17.05
N ILE A 6 3.68 -27.77 16.98
CA ILE A 6 3.90 -26.32 16.84
C ILE A 6 4.16 -25.71 18.21
N ASP A 7 5.29 -25.04 18.35
CA ASP A 7 5.70 -24.40 19.61
C ASP A 7 4.61 -23.47 20.17
N GLY A 8 4.40 -23.56 21.49
CA GLY A 8 3.37 -22.79 22.20
C GLY A 8 1.95 -23.28 21.99
N CYS A 9 1.74 -24.41 21.27
CA CYS A 9 0.41 -24.98 21.08
C CYS A 9 0.12 -26.14 22.06
N SER A 10 -0.79 -25.93 23.00
CA SER A 10 -1.26 -26.93 23.98
C SER A 10 -2.34 -27.90 23.46
N ARG A 11 -2.72 -27.84 22.18
CA ARG A 11 -3.80 -28.64 21.61
C ARG A 11 -3.30 -30.03 21.22
N THR A 12 -4.19 -31.02 21.30
CA THR A 12 -3.92 -32.41 20.85
C THR A 12 -3.64 -32.43 19.35
N ALA A 13 -2.61 -33.15 18.95
CA ALA A 13 -2.30 -33.44 17.55
C ALA A 13 -3.35 -34.39 16.95
N THR A 14 -3.85 -34.04 15.75
CA THR A 14 -4.84 -34.83 15.03
C THR A 14 -4.31 -35.35 13.69
N VAL A 15 -3.63 -34.52 12.91
CA VAL A 15 -3.12 -34.84 11.57
C VAL A 15 -1.68 -34.36 11.41
N LYS A 16 -0.81 -35.24 10.90
CA LYS A 16 0.64 -34.95 10.64
C LYS A 16 1.37 -34.35 11.85
N GLY A 17 0.99 -34.72 13.06
CA GLY A 17 1.58 -34.16 14.29
C GLY A 17 1.09 -32.75 14.64
N MET A 18 0.10 -32.25 13.97
CA MET A 18 -0.49 -30.91 14.20
C MET A 18 -1.94 -31.03 14.69
N CYS A 19 -2.39 -30.05 15.48
CA CYS A 19 -3.82 -29.93 15.77
C CYS A 19 -4.57 -29.49 14.49
N ASN A 20 -5.88 -29.71 14.46
CA ASN A 20 -6.71 -29.41 13.29
C ASN A 20 -6.55 -27.97 12.81
N LYS A 21 -6.45 -27.00 13.72
CA LYS A 21 -6.25 -25.59 13.37
C LYS A 21 -4.94 -25.36 12.59
N HIS A 22 -3.82 -25.89 13.09
CA HIS A 22 -2.51 -25.75 12.45
C HIS A 22 -2.42 -26.55 11.15
N TYR A 23 -3.01 -27.73 11.09
CA TYR A 23 -3.09 -28.53 9.87
C TYR A 23 -3.90 -27.82 8.75
N LEU A 24 -5.08 -27.30 9.07
CA LEU A 24 -5.89 -26.57 8.09
C LEU A 24 -5.22 -25.29 7.62
N HIS A 25 -4.49 -24.63 8.52
CA HIS A 25 -3.71 -23.44 8.17
C HIS A 25 -2.53 -23.78 7.25
N ASP A 26 -1.79 -24.84 7.59
CA ASP A 26 -0.70 -25.35 6.75
C ASP A 26 -1.19 -25.75 5.36
N ARG A 27 -2.31 -26.48 5.29
CA ARG A 27 -2.92 -26.87 4.01
C ARG A 27 -3.37 -25.69 3.16
N ARG A 28 -3.85 -24.60 3.80
CA ARG A 28 -4.38 -23.42 3.08
C ARG A 28 -3.29 -22.43 2.69
N TYR A 29 -2.25 -22.29 3.48
CA TYR A 29 -1.27 -21.21 3.36
C TYR A 29 0.18 -21.69 3.24
N GLY A 30 0.42 -23.01 3.24
CA GLY A 30 1.75 -23.63 3.18
C GLY A 30 2.59 -23.44 4.43
N THR A 31 1.97 -23.04 5.56
CA THR A 31 2.63 -22.87 6.85
C THR A 31 1.66 -23.19 7.99
N PRO A 32 2.08 -23.95 9.01
CA PRO A 32 1.25 -24.27 10.16
C PRO A 32 1.12 -23.12 11.16
N TYR A 33 1.95 -22.07 11.02
CA TYR A 33 1.97 -20.97 11.97
C TYR A 33 0.76 -20.07 11.82
N THR A 34 -0.10 -20.09 12.82
CA THR A 34 -1.21 -19.16 12.93
C THR A 34 -0.71 -17.87 13.56
N HIS A 35 -0.25 -16.94 12.73
CA HIS A 35 -0.19 -15.49 12.98
C HIS A 35 0.26 -14.99 14.38
N THR A 36 1.06 -15.73 15.12
CA THR A 36 1.88 -15.16 16.18
C THR A 36 3.13 -14.61 15.52
N THR A 37 3.13 -13.35 15.18
CA THR A 37 4.36 -12.68 14.75
C THR A 37 5.23 -12.47 15.98
N PRO A 38 6.57 -12.38 15.87
CA PRO A 38 7.44 -11.97 16.98
C PRO A 38 7.06 -10.58 17.53
N TYR A 39 6.19 -9.84 16.84
CA TYR A 39 5.71 -8.50 17.18
C TYR A 39 4.31 -8.48 17.81
N GLY A 40 3.81 -9.61 18.32
CA GLY A 40 2.49 -9.69 18.91
C GLY A 40 1.43 -10.33 18.01
N THR A 41 0.18 -10.30 18.46
CA THR A 41 -0.94 -10.91 17.74
C THR A 41 -1.41 -9.99 16.61
N LEU A 42 -2.12 -10.55 15.60
CA LEU A 42 -2.82 -9.76 14.57
C LEU A 42 -3.75 -8.69 15.15
N LYS A 43 -4.10 -8.78 16.44
CA LYS A 43 -4.87 -7.76 17.15
C LYS A 43 -4.11 -6.45 17.33
N GLU A 44 -2.78 -6.49 17.38
CA GLU A 44 -1.95 -5.28 17.52
C GLU A 44 -1.74 -4.53 16.21
N TYR A 45 -1.82 -5.23 15.05
CA TYR A 45 -1.55 -4.69 13.72
C TYR A 45 -2.68 -4.98 12.71
N PRO A 46 -3.95 -4.70 13.06
CA PRO A 46 -5.09 -5.10 12.22
C PRO A 46 -5.12 -4.37 10.87
N MET A 47 -4.68 -3.12 10.83
CA MET A 47 -4.68 -2.30 9.61
C MET A 47 -3.57 -2.71 8.66
N GLU A 48 -2.38 -2.96 9.18
CA GLU A 48 -1.22 -3.44 8.43
C GLU A 48 -1.49 -4.85 7.88
N TRP A 49 -2.05 -5.73 8.70
CA TRP A 49 -2.43 -7.07 8.27
C TRP A 49 -3.47 -7.05 7.14
N ASN A 50 -4.48 -6.22 7.25
CA ASN A 50 -5.48 -6.08 6.19
C ASN A 50 -4.86 -5.55 4.89
N SER A 51 -3.92 -4.61 4.98
CA SER A 51 -3.18 -4.10 3.83
C SER A 51 -2.33 -5.17 3.17
N TYR A 52 -1.55 -5.91 3.98
CA TYR A 52 -0.72 -7.02 3.52
C TYR A 52 -1.55 -8.15 2.89
N ARG A 53 -2.64 -8.59 3.54
CA ARG A 53 -3.54 -9.61 3.02
C ARG A 53 -4.18 -9.19 1.70
N SER A 54 -4.63 -7.94 1.60
CA SER A 54 -5.21 -7.40 0.37
C SER A 54 -4.21 -7.34 -0.77
N MET A 55 -2.95 -6.97 -0.49
CA MET A 55 -1.85 -7.01 -1.45
C MET A 55 -1.63 -8.45 -1.96
N LYS A 56 -1.52 -9.43 -1.06
CA LYS A 56 -1.36 -10.84 -1.44
C LYS A 56 -2.52 -11.36 -2.28
N ASN A 57 -3.75 -11.07 -1.88
CA ASN A 57 -4.94 -11.54 -2.60
C ASN A 57 -4.95 -11.01 -4.03
N ARG A 58 -4.78 -9.71 -4.24
CA ARG A 58 -4.82 -9.12 -5.58
C ARG A 58 -3.66 -9.53 -6.48
N CYS A 59 -2.53 -9.98 -5.91
CA CYS A 59 -1.37 -10.42 -6.70
C CYS A 59 -1.32 -11.92 -6.94
N LEU A 60 -1.81 -12.75 -6.01
CA LEU A 60 -1.61 -14.20 -6.03
C LEU A 60 -2.89 -15.00 -6.17
N CYS A 61 -4.04 -14.46 -5.75
CA CYS A 61 -5.30 -15.20 -5.77
C CYS A 61 -6.06 -14.94 -7.08
N LYS A 62 -6.05 -15.91 -7.99
CA LYS A 62 -6.71 -15.81 -9.31
C LYS A 62 -8.22 -15.54 -9.23
N THR A 63 -8.87 -15.89 -8.11
CA THR A 63 -10.30 -15.67 -7.87
C THR A 63 -10.60 -14.31 -7.24
N ASP A 64 -9.58 -13.53 -6.86
CA ASP A 64 -9.80 -12.16 -6.37
C ASP A 64 -10.23 -11.25 -7.52
N LYS A 65 -11.29 -10.47 -7.29
CA LYS A 65 -11.85 -9.54 -8.29
C LYS A 65 -10.85 -8.54 -8.86
N ASN A 66 -9.80 -8.25 -8.11
CA ASN A 66 -8.76 -7.31 -8.51
C ASN A 66 -7.59 -8.00 -9.22
N TYR A 67 -7.47 -9.34 -9.14
CA TYR A 67 -6.37 -10.09 -9.72
C TYR A 67 -6.06 -9.69 -11.19
N PRO A 68 -7.06 -9.53 -12.10
CA PRO A 68 -6.79 -9.16 -13.48
C PRO A 68 -6.03 -7.83 -13.64
N ARG A 69 -6.15 -6.92 -12.66
CA ARG A 69 -5.49 -5.61 -12.68
C ARG A 69 -4.12 -5.59 -11.99
N TRP A 70 -3.77 -6.63 -11.22
CA TRP A 70 -2.50 -6.75 -10.49
C TRP A 70 -1.74 -8.02 -10.88
N GLY A 71 -1.98 -9.14 -10.25
CA GLY A 71 -1.30 -10.41 -10.56
C GLY A 71 -1.46 -10.84 -12.01
N GLY A 72 -2.64 -10.64 -12.59
CA GLY A 72 -2.91 -10.90 -14.00
C GLY A 72 -2.14 -9.99 -14.97
N LYS A 73 -1.67 -8.82 -14.52
CA LYS A 73 -0.75 -7.95 -15.27
C LYS A 73 0.73 -8.20 -14.95
N GLY A 74 1.05 -9.25 -14.18
CA GLY A 74 2.42 -9.57 -13.81
C GLY A 74 2.99 -8.77 -12.62
N ILE A 75 2.15 -8.03 -11.88
CA ILE A 75 2.58 -7.35 -10.66
C ILE A 75 2.92 -8.39 -9.60
N LYS A 76 4.19 -8.41 -9.19
CA LYS A 76 4.75 -9.36 -8.22
C LYS A 76 4.90 -8.72 -6.84
N ILE A 77 5.08 -9.57 -5.84
CA ILE A 77 5.47 -9.19 -4.48
C ILE A 77 6.89 -9.69 -4.29
N CYS A 78 7.77 -8.90 -3.67
CA CYS A 78 9.14 -9.33 -3.39
C CYS A 78 9.15 -10.57 -2.50
N ASP A 79 10.14 -11.44 -2.70
CA ASP A 79 10.25 -12.73 -1.99
C ASP A 79 10.35 -12.55 -0.47
N LYS A 80 10.97 -11.46 -0.01
CA LYS A 80 11.07 -11.10 1.40
C LYS A 80 9.69 -10.99 2.09
N TRP A 81 8.67 -10.55 1.38
CA TRP A 81 7.30 -10.42 1.89
C TRP A 81 6.42 -11.64 1.62
N LEU A 82 7.01 -12.71 1.10
CA LEU A 82 6.37 -14.02 0.92
C LEU A 82 6.83 -15.01 1.99
N GLY A 83 6.22 -16.19 2.02
CA GLY A 83 6.58 -17.26 2.98
C GLY A 83 6.08 -17.02 4.41
N PRO A 84 6.62 -17.78 5.37
CA PRO A 84 6.15 -17.80 6.77
C PRO A 84 6.29 -16.45 7.47
N ASP A 85 7.44 -15.79 7.29
CA ASP A 85 7.79 -14.52 7.93
C ASP A 85 7.41 -13.29 7.09
N GLY A 86 6.69 -13.51 5.99
CA GLY A 86 6.39 -12.45 5.04
C GLY A 86 5.65 -11.26 5.64
N PHE A 87 4.75 -11.47 6.59
CA PHE A 87 4.09 -10.37 7.28
C PHE A 87 5.00 -9.63 8.25
N CYS A 88 5.87 -10.34 8.96
CA CYS A 88 6.85 -9.74 9.86
C CYS A 88 7.82 -8.85 9.08
N ASN A 89 8.32 -9.37 7.96
CA ASN A 89 9.21 -8.63 7.08
C ASN A 89 8.52 -7.38 6.49
N PHE A 90 7.26 -7.53 6.06
CA PHE A 90 6.45 -6.40 5.60
C PHE A 90 6.28 -5.34 6.69
N LEU A 91 5.99 -5.75 7.93
CA LEU A 91 5.81 -4.84 9.05
C LEU A 91 7.11 -4.12 9.44
N ASN A 92 8.25 -4.82 9.38
CA ASN A 92 9.58 -4.24 9.61
C ASN A 92 9.92 -3.16 8.58
N ASP A 93 9.62 -3.43 7.30
CA ASP A 93 9.96 -2.53 6.22
C ASP A 93 9.02 -1.32 6.15
N MET A 94 7.73 -1.53 6.40
CA MET A 94 6.70 -0.51 6.23
C MET A 94 6.32 0.24 7.51
N GLY A 95 6.65 -0.33 8.67
CA GLY A 95 6.25 0.21 9.97
C GLY A 95 4.73 0.24 10.19
N ARG A 96 4.31 0.99 11.20
CA ARG A 96 2.90 1.25 11.52
C ARG A 96 2.23 2.03 10.39
N ARG A 97 1.02 1.62 10.08
CA ARG A 97 0.17 2.33 9.11
C ARG A 97 -0.40 3.59 9.75
N PRO A 98 -0.05 4.80 9.25
CA PRO A 98 -0.68 6.03 9.70
C PRO A 98 -2.18 6.02 9.39
N GLU A 99 -2.96 6.66 10.26
CA GLU A 99 -4.41 6.80 10.05
C GLU A 99 -4.71 7.51 8.72
N GLY A 100 -5.80 7.12 8.07
CA GLY A 100 -6.20 7.69 6.76
C GLY A 100 -5.35 7.27 5.57
N THR A 101 -4.28 6.46 5.76
CA THR A 101 -3.42 6.02 4.66
C THR A 101 -3.75 4.60 4.18
N THR A 102 -3.26 4.22 3.02
CA THR A 102 -3.27 2.83 2.53
C THR A 102 -1.97 2.49 1.80
N LEU A 103 -1.71 1.20 1.61
CA LEU A 103 -0.52 0.73 0.89
C LEU A 103 -0.59 1.13 -0.59
N ASP A 104 0.36 1.93 -1.03
CA ASP A 104 0.53 2.43 -2.39
C ASP A 104 1.89 2.05 -2.96
N ARG A 105 1.97 1.80 -4.27
CA ARG A 105 3.23 1.63 -4.99
C ARG A 105 3.66 2.98 -5.57
N ILE A 106 4.89 3.39 -5.34
CA ILE A 106 5.44 4.65 -5.85
C ILE A 106 5.43 4.63 -7.38
N ASN A 107 5.89 3.54 -7.97
CA ASN A 107 5.83 3.28 -9.42
C ASN A 107 4.86 2.13 -9.71
N ASN A 108 3.75 2.43 -10.38
CA ASN A 108 2.71 1.46 -10.72
C ASN A 108 3.14 0.37 -11.71
N SER A 109 4.25 0.57 -12.44
CA SER A 109 4.80 -0.43 -13.36
C SER A 109 5.62 -1.51 -12.66
N LEU A 110 6.04 -1.25 -11.41
CA LEU A 110 6.84 -2.17 -10.60
C LEU A 110 5.96 -2.96 -9.62
N GLY A 111 6.54 -4.03 -9.05
CA GLY A 111 5.90 -4.86 -8.03
C GLY A 111 5.89 -4.22 -6.64
N TYR A 112 5.45 -4.99 -5.66
CA TYR A 112 5.47 -4.62 -4.25
C TYR A 112 6.83 -4.98 -3.65
N SER A 113 7.56 -3.97 -3.18
CA SER A 113 8.82 -4.10 -2.45
C SER A 113 8.99 -2.92 -1.49
N PRO A 114 9.92 -2.99 -0.50
CA PRO A 114 10.16 -1.89 0.42
C PRO A 114 10.49 -0.57 -0.30
N GLU A 115 11.27 -0.63 -1.37
CA GLU A 115 11.73 0.55 -2.12
C GLU A 115 10.61 1.17 -2.98
N ASN A 116 9.61 0.36 -3.37
CA ASN A 116 8.52 0.79 -4.24
C ASN A 116 7.19 0.96 -3.51
N CYS A 117 7.14 0.78 -2.20
CA CYS A 117 5.92 0.90 -1.41
C CYS A 117 5.99 2.04 -0.41
N ARG A 118 4.85 2.60 -0.09
CA ARG A 118 4.67 3.62 0.94
C ARG A 118 3.26 3.55 1.53
N TRP A 119 3.09 4.10 2.72
CA TRP A 119 1.78 4.49 3.20
C TRP A 119 1.39 5.81 2.54
N ALA A 120 0.30 5.83 1.81
CA ALA A 120 -0.15 7.01 1.05
C ALA A 120 -1.58 7.38 1.42
N ASP A 121 -1.82 8.68 1.56
CA ASP A 121 -3.15 9.23 1.70
C ASP A 121 -3.94 9.18 0.38
N ILE A 122 -5.21 9.53 0.44
CA ILE A 122 -6.10 9.50 -0.73
C ILE A 122 -5.65 10.45 -1.85
N TRP A 123 -4.97 11.55 -1.51
CA TRP A 123 -4.50 12.53 -2.47
C TRP A 123 -3.26 12.03 -3.22
N GLN A 124 -2.31 11.45 -2.47
CA GLN A 124 -1.12 10.82 -3.03
C GLN A 124 -1.49 9.66 -3.96
N GLN A 125 -2.47 8.82 -3.57
CA GLN A 125 -2.95 7.73 -4.42
C GLN A 125 -3.65 8.22 -5.69
N ARG A 126 -4.48 9.26 -5.59
CA ARG A 126 -5.13 9.88 -6.75
C ARG A 126 -4.11 10.46 -7.72
N ALA A 127 -3.04 11.08 -7.20
CA ALA A 127 -1.94 11.58 -8.02
C ALA A 127 -1.15 10.46 -8.70
N ASN A 128 -1.11 9.26 -8.10
CA ASN A 128 -0.36 8.10 -8.58
C ASN A 128 -1.20 7.10 -9.40
N THR A 129 -2.34 7.50 -9.95
CA THR A 129 -3.15 6.61 -10.78
C THR A 129 -2.65 6.55 -12.23
N ASP A 130 -2.82 5.39 -12.90
CA ASP A 130 -2.45 5.20 -14.31
C ASP A 130 -3.13 6.18 -15.27
N ARG A 131 -4.30 6.72 -14.89
CA ARG A 131 -4.97 7.79 -15.64
C ARG A 131 -4.15 9.08 -15.69
N MET A 132 -3.21 9.21 -14.75
CA MET A 132 -2.33 10.38 -14.62
C MET A 132 -0.95 10.15 -15.24
N ASN A 133 -0.66 8.97 -15.82
CA ASN A 133 0.60 8.67 -16.49
C ASN A 133 0.86 9.70 -17.59
N GLY A 134 1.84 10.59 -17.35
CA GLY A 134 2.19 11.70 -18.23
C GLY A 134 1.31 12.94 -18.11
N ARG A 135 0.30 12.96 -17.24
CA ARG A 135 -0.52 14.15 -16.96
C ARG A 135 -0.33 14.55 -15.50
N ALA A 136 0.24 15.71 -15.27
CA ALA A 136 0.30 16.26 -13.92
C ALA A 136 -1.14 16.54 -13.42
N PRO A 137 -1.54 16.10 -12.21
CA PRO A 137 -2.86 16.41 -11.66
C PRO A 137 -3.12 17.92 -11.70
N GLY A 138 -4.29 18.31 -12.19
CA GLY A 138 -4.65 19.75 -12.26
C GLY A 138 -3.82 20.56 -13.25
N VAL A 139 -3.16 19.90 -14.22
CA VAL A 139 -2.53 20.56 -15.36
C VAL A 139 -3.18 20.08 -16.65
N TYR A 140 -3.65 21.01 -17.46
CA TYR A 140 -4.27 20.72 -18.75
C TYR A 140 -4.00 21.84 -19.76
N GLN A 141 -4.09 21.51 -21.03
CA GLN A 141 -4.04 22.52 -22.10
C GLN A 141 -5.47 22.99 -22.40
N GLU A 142 -5.66 24.29 -22.36
CA GLU A 142 -6.92 24.91 -22.75
C GLU A 142 -7.08 24.86 -24.27
N LYS A 143 -8.15 24.24 -24.73
CA LYS A 143 -8.36 23.98 -26.15
C LYS A 143 -8.50 25.27 -27.00
N ARG A 144 -9.02 26.36 -26.42
CA ARG A 144 -9.30 27.61 -27.14
C ARG A 144 -8.05 28.47 -27.32
N SER A 145 -7.25 28.59 -26.28
CA SER A 145 -6.06 29.45 -26.29
C SER A 145 -4.77 28.72 -26.58
N GLY A 146 -4.77 27.38 -26.47
CA GLY A 146 -3.57 26.54 -26.51
C GLY A 146 -2.66 26.68 -25.28
N SER A 147 -3.01 27.53 -24.33
CA SER A 147 -2.24 27.81 -23.12
C SER A 147 -2.36 26.64 -22.12
N TRP A 148 -1.32 26.44 -21.30
CA TRP A 148 -1.32 25.45 -20.23
C TRP A 148 -1.84 26.05 -18.94
N VAL A 149 -2.73 25.34 -18.26
CA VAL A 149 -3.37 25.77 -17.02
C VAL A 149 -2.96 24.86 -15.90
N ALA A 150 -2.48 25.41 -14.80
CA ALA A 150 -2.34 24.71 -13.52
C ALA A 150 -3.47 25.13 -12.59
N ASN A 151 -4.10 24.16 -11.91
CA ASN A 151 -5.09 24.44 -10.87
C ASN A 151 -4.88 23.54 -9.65
N ILE A 152 -5.28 24.05 -8.47
CA ILE A 152 -5.38 23.29 -7.23
C ILE A 152 -6.62 23.72 -6.46
N THR A 153 -7.32 22.73 -5.87
CA THR A 153 -8.42 22.97 -4.94
C THR A 153 -8.23 22.10 -3.72
N VAL A 154 -8.15 22.71 -2.54
CA VAL A 154 -8.06 22.06 -1.23
C VAL A 154 -9.28 22.49 -0.45
N LYS A 155 -10.32 21.64 -0.48
CA LYS A 155 -11.67 21.99 0.01
C LYS A 155 -11.71 22.25 1.52
N ASP A 156 -11.03 21.44 2.29
CA ASP A 156 -10.89 21.54 3.75
C ASP A 156 -10.19 22.81 4.22
N LYS A 157 -9.36 23.41 3.37
CA LYS A 157 -8.67 24.69 3.62
C LYS A 157 -9.28 25.88 2.87
N GLY A 158 -10.36 25.68 2.12
CA GLY A 158 -10.97 26.73 1.30
C GLY A 158 -10.08 27.28 0.19
N ILE A 159 -9.00 26.56 -0.17
CA ILE A 159 -8.02 27.04 -1.15
C ILE A 159 -8.44 26.63 -2.56
N ARG A 160 -8.52 27.61 -3.46
CA ARG A 160 -8.64 27.39 -4.90
C ARG A 160 -7.70 28.34 -5.63
N LYS A 161 -6.73 27.79 -6.36
CA LYS A 161 -5.79 28.57 -7.18
C LYS A 161 -5.77 28.06 -8.62
N THR A 162 -5.67 28.98 -9.57
CA THR A 162 -5.56 28.68 -11.00
C THR A 162 -4.58 29.67 -11.62
N ARG A 163 -3.68 29.20 -12.49
CA ARG A 163 -2.73 30.04 -13.22
C ARG A 163 -2.46 29.48 -14.60
N THR A 164 -2.26 30.36 -15.58
CA THR A 164 -2.03 30.01 -16.98
C THR A 164 -0.57 30.20 -17.34
N PHE A 165 -0.03 29.35 -18.22
CA PHE A 165 1.37 29.33 -18.64
C PHE A 165 1.46 29.07 -20.15
N LYS A 166 2.59 29.45 -20.73
CA LYS A 166 2.90 29.19 -22.15
C LYS A 166 3.36 27.76 -22.37
N THR A 167 4.04 27.16 -21.40
CA THR A 167 4.59 25.79 -21.50
C THR A 167 3.95 24.83 -20.49
N LYS A 168 3.97 23.53 -20.81
CA LYS A 168 3.51 22.46 -19.92
C LYS A 168 4.40 22.37 -18.68
N GLU A 169 5.68 22.52 -18.86
CA GLU A 169 6.71 22.39 -17.85
C GLU A 169 6.50 23.42 -16.73
N ASP A 170 6.22 24.68 -17.08
CA ASP A 170 5.94 25.76 -16.13
C ASP A 170 4.65 25.50 -15.34
N ALA A 171 3.60 25.03 -16.01
CA ALA A 171 2.35 24.67 -15.36
C ALA A 171 2.53 23.50 -14.39
N VAL A 172 3.33 22.50 -14.74
CA VAL A 172 3.68 21.36 -13.89
C VAL A 172 4.52 21.82 -12.68
N ALA A 173 5.51 22.68 -12.90
CA ALA A 173 6.35 23.24 -11.82
C ALA A 173 5.51 24.01 -10.80
N GLN A 174 4.61 24.88 -11.27
CA GLN A 174 3.70 25.62 -10.41
C GLN A 174 2.76 24.70 -9.64
N ARG A 175 2.23 23.69 -10.28
CA ARG A 175 1.36 22.70 -9.60
C ARG A 175 2.10 21.95 -8.49
N LYS A 176 3.32 21.50 -8.73
CA LYS A 176 4.18 20.85 -7.73
C LYS A 176 4.53 21.80 -6.57
N GLN A 177 4.72 23.09 -6.84
CA GLN A 177 4.94 24.09 -5.81
C GLN A 177 3.72 24.20 -4.88
N TRP A 178 2.50 24.31 -5.45
CA TRP A 178 1.28 24.37 -4.66
C TRP A 178 1.00 23.08 -3.89
N GLU A 179 1.36 21.92 -4.43
CA GLU A 179 1.26 20.66 -3.71
C GLU A 179 2.14 20.65 -2.45
N ARG A 180 3.37 21.12 -2.56
CA ARG A 180 4.28 21.27 -1.41
C ARG A 180 3.77 22.30 -0.40
N GLU A 181 3.23 23.42 -0.87
CA GLU A 181 2.76 24.51 -0.02
C GLU A 181 1.47 24.15 0.74
N PHE A 182 0.51 23.46 0.08
CA PHE A 182 -0.83 23.27 0.63
C PHE A 182 -1.17 21.84 1.05
N LEU A 183 -0.48 20.81 0.52
CA LEU A 183 -0.77 19.41 0.80
C LEU A 183 0.24 18.74 1.73
N VAL A 184 1.46 19.28 1.90
CA VAL A 184 2.55 18.64 2.68
C VAL A 184 2.56 19.05 4.17
N SER A 185 1.52 19.68 4.70
CA SER A 185 1.47 20.14 6.10
C SER A 185 1.32 19.00 7.14
N PHE A 186 1.36 17.73 6.78
CA PHE A 186 1.13 16.63 7.73
C PHE A 186 2.36 15.78 8.09
N CYS A 187 3.56 16.15 7.63
CA CYS A 187 4.77 15.36 7.90
C CYS A 187 5.89 16.12 8.64
N LYS A 188 5.61 17.17 9.39
CA LYS A 188 6.68 17.97 10.05
C LYS A 188 6.61 18.07 11.57
N GLU A 189 5.76 17.34 12.28
CA GLU A 189 5.68 17.47 13.75
C GLU A 189 6.22 16.30 14.58
N ASP A 190 6.84 15.25 13.99
CA ASP A 190 7.37 14.12 14.76
C ASP A 190 8.89 13.93 14.61
N LYS A 191 9.68 15.00 14.57
CA LYS A 191 11.15 14.91 14.61
C LYS A 191 11.83 15.85 15.62
N GLU A 192 11.16 16.19 16.72
CA GLU A 192 11.82 16.79 17.89
C GLU A 192 11.03 16.41 19.16
N ALA A 193 11.37 15.26 19.72
CA ALA A 193 11.22 14.94 21.14
C ALA A 193 12.11 13.73 21.49
#